data_6c5830e724df1e0c9e44133f094acafd
#
_entry.id   6c5830e724df1e0c9e44133f094acafd
#
_cell.length_a   1.000
_cell.length_b   1.000
_cell.length_c   1.000
_cell.angle_alpha   90.00
_cell.angle_beta   90.00
_cell.angle_gamma   90.00
#
_symmetry.space_group_name_H-M   'P 1'
#
loop_
_entity.id
_entity.type
_entity.pdbx_description
1 polymer ?
#
loop_
_entity_poly.entity_id
_entity_poly.type
_entity_poly.pdbx_seq_one_letter_code
_entity_poly.pdbx_strand_id
1 'polypeptide(L)'
;MKRRILLVMLIGLFPCIVFAGHLYAAERTYNVLFIQSYTHRTPWNERLTEGVRDGLSRGGIKAKVTTEYLDADYWTFASECVIMRRICERARQKNTDIIITSSDEAFYTLMHCGDSLPYKLPVVVSGIKYPNEKLMSKLPNVCGYTSKIDFI
;
A
#
# COMPACT_ATOMS: atom_id res chain seq x y z
N MET A 1 47.40 26.49 -30.69
CA MET A 1 46.35 27.10 -29.82
C MET A 1 44.96 26.58 -30.08
N LYS A 2 44.47 26.51 -31.32
CA LYS A 2 43.09 26.09 -31.67
C LYS A 2 42.69 24.68 -31.21
N ARG A 3 43.59 23.68 -31.23
CA ARG A 3 43.31 22.30 -30.77
C ARG A 3 43.10 22.17 -29.25
N ARG A 4 43.75 23.01 -28.42
CA ARG A 4 43.62 22.97 -26.94
C ARG A 4 42.29 23.60 -26.49
N ILE A 5 41.81 24.61 -27.21
CA ILE A 5 40.52 25.25 -26.92
C ILE A 5 39.37 24.30 -27.24
N LEU A 6 39.47 23.52 -28.33
CA LEU A 6 38.45 22.54 -28.70
C LEU A 6 38.33 21.40 -27.64
N LEU A 7 39.47 20.95 -27.09
CA LEU A 7 39.50 19.90 -26.07
C LEU A 7 38.87 20.36 -24.75
N VAL A 8 39.11 21.63 -24.35
CA VAL A 8 38.53 22.19 -23.13
C VAL A 8 37.01 22.38 -23.27
N MET A 9 36.54 22.78 -24.45
CA MET A 9 35.07 22.84 -24.71
C MET A 9 34.39 21.47 -24.70
N LEU A 10 35.06 20.41 -25.18
CA LEU A 10 34.48 19.05 -25.16
C LEU A 10 34.41 18.49 -23.74
N ILE A 11 35.38 18.79 -22.86
CA ILE A 11 35.41 18.36 -21.46
C ILE A 11 34.36 19.12 -20.63
N GLY A 12 34.06 20.37 -20.97
CA GLY A 12 33.06 21.20 -20.27
C GLY A 12 31.59 20.80 -20.58
N LEU A 13 31.32 20.18 -21.73
CA LEU A 13 29.98 19.75 -22.11
C LEU A 13 29.60 18.39 -21.53
N PHE A 14 30.56 17.55 -21.18
CA PHE A 14 30.31 16.19 -20.70
C PHE A 14 29.61 16.14 -19.33
N PRO A 15 29.95 16.95 -18.30
CA PRO A 15 29.22 16.93 -17.05
C PRO A 15 27.78 17.44 -17.13
N CYS A 16 27.44 18.35 -18.06
CA CYS A 16 26.06 18.81 -18.24
C CYS A 16 25.12 17.73 -18.78
N ILE A 17 25.61 16.81 -19.60
CA ILE A 17 24.81 15.72 -20.16
C ILE A 17 24.51 14.66 -19.10
N VAL A 18 25.47 14.39 -18.20
CA VAL A 18 25.30 13.41 -17.12
C VAL A 18 24.32 13.91 -16.06
N PHE A 19 24.30 15.22 -15.76
CA PHE A 19 23.33 15.81 -14.83
C PHE A 19 21.90 15.88 -15.37
N ALA A 20 21.72 16.05 -16.69
CA ALA A 20 20.38 16.07 -17.30
C ALA A 20 19.69 14.69 -17.28
N GLY A 21 20.47 13.59 -17.23
CA GLY A 21 19.92 12.22 -17.18
C GLY A 21 19.26 11.85 -15.83
N HIS A 22 19.50 12.60 -14.77
CA HIS A 22 18.94 12.31 -13.42
C HIS A 22 17.60 13.00 -13.16
N LEU A 23 17.11 13.84 -14.06
CA LEU A 23 15.87 14.62 -13.88
C LEU A 23 14.59 13.96 -14.41
N TYR A 24 14.71 12.78 -15.02
CA TYR A 24 13.55 12.00 -15.47
C TYR A 24 13.48 10.66 -14.74
N ALA A 25 13.42 10.67 -13.43
CA ALA A 25 12.84 9.54 -12.72
C ALA A 25 11.36 9.54 -13.09
N ALA A 26 10.94 8.64 -13.98
CA ALA A 26 9.54 8.49 -14.35
C ALA A 26 8.75 8.32 -13.04
N GLU A 27 7.84 9.26 -12.77
CA GLU A 27 7.05 9.30 -11.56
C GLU A 27 6.22 8.02 -11.46
N ARG A 28 6.69 7.08 -10.63
CA ARG A 28 6.07 5.75 -10.50
C ARG A 28 4.68 5.89 -9.91
N THR A 29 3.68 5.33 -10.57
CA THR A 29 2.34 5.20 -10.02
C THR A 29 2.23 3.85 -9.31
N TYR A 30 1.88 3.87 -8.03
CA TYR A 30 1.70 2.66 -7.21
C TYR A 30 0.27 2.14 -7.30
N ASN A 31 0.11 0.83 -7.43
CA ASN A 31 -1.17 0.15 -7.31
C ASN A 31 -1.40 -0.22 -5.85
N VAL A 32 -2.31 0.46 -5.19
CA VAL A 32 -2.64 0.27 -3.78
C VAL A 32 -3.95 -0.50 -3.67
N LEU A 33 -3.94 -1.62 -2.96
CA LEU A 33 -5.14 -2.34 -2.56
C LEU A 33 -5.52 -1.90 -1.14
N PHE A 34 -6.72 -1.35 -0.98
CA PHE A 34 -7.28 -1.03 0.32
C PHE A 34 -8.42 -1.99 0.65
N ILE A 35 -8.25 -2.81 1.69
CA ILE A 35 -9.25 -3.79 2.14
C ILE A 35 -9.90 -3.26 3.41
N GLN A 36 -11.20 -3.09 3.37
CA GLN A 36 -12.00 -2.69 4.53
C GLN A 36 -12.76 -3.89 5.09
N SER A 37 -12.85 -3.97 6.42
CA SER A 37 -13.57 -5.04 7.13
C SER A 37 -15.06 -5.03 6.85
N TYR A 38 -15.67 -3.85 6.77
CA TYR A 38 -17.12 -3.68 6.73
C TYR A 38 -17.60 -3.13 5.40
N THR A 39 -18.93 -3.15 5.20
CA THR A 39 -19.56 -2.74 3.94
C THR A 39 -19.28 -1.29 3.53
N HIS A 40 -19.28 -1.04 2.23
CA HIS A 40 -19.14 0.31 1.66
C HIS A 40 -20.29 1.28 2.01
N ARG A 41 -21.41 0.77 2.53
CA ARG A 41 -22.62 1.57 2.77
C ARG A 41 -22.57 2.46 4.01
N THR A 42 -21.46 2.47 4.74
CA THR A 42 -21.32 3.31 5.92
C THR A 42 -20.54 4.59 5.60
N PRO A 43 -20.99 5.77 6.06
CA PRO A 43 -20.26 7.03 5.87
C PRO A 43 -18.84 6.99 6.44
N TRP A 44 -18.60 6.11 7.41
CA TRP A 44 -17.28 5.88 7.99
C TRP A 44 -16.30 5.28 6.98
N ASN A 45 -16.72 4.24 6.25
CA ASN A 45 -15.87 3.56 5.28
C ASN A 45 -15.56 4.42 4.04
N GLU A 46 -16.50 5.28 3.66
CA GLU A 46 -16.27 6.29 2.62
C GLU A 46 -15.17 7.27 3.04
N ARG A 47 -15.27 7.82 4.26
CA ARG A 47 -14.26 8.73 4.82
C ARG A 47 -12.89 8.08 4.97
N LEU A 48 -12.82 6.80 5.34
CA LEU A 48 -11.55 6.06 5.37
C LEU A 48 -10.92 5.97 3.98
N THR A 49 -11.71 5.68 2.95
CA THR A 49 -11.22 5.64 1.56
C THR A 49 -10.71 7.00 1.10
N GLU A 50 -11.43 8.06 1.40
CA GLU A 50 -11.00 9.45 1.12
C GLU A 50 -9.72 9.77 1.88
N GLY A 51 -9.66 9.45 3.19
CA GLY A 51 -8.48 9.68 4.03
C GLY A 51 -7.23 8.98 3.52
N VAL A 52 -7.35 7.75 2.99
CA VAL A 52 -6.23 7.04 2.36
C VAL A 52 -5.76 7.77 1.10
N ARG A 53 -6.68 8.16 0.23
CA ARG A 53 -6.34 8.90 -1.01
C ARG A 53 -5.69 10.24 -0.71
N ASP A 54 -6.25 11.00 0.21
CA ASP A 54 -5.73 12.29 0.64
C ASP A 54 -4.36 12.17 1.29
N GLY A 55 -4.16 11.15 2.13
CA GLY A 55 -2.87 10.87 2.77
C GLY A 55 -1.78 10.58 1.75
N LEU A 56 -2.05 9.72 0.77
CA LEU A 56 -1.13 9.41 -0.31
C LEU A 56 -0.83 10.66 -1.15
N SER A 57 -1.85 11.43 -1.52
CA SER A 57 -1.69 12.65 -2.29
C SER A 57 -0.85 13.71 -1.55
N ARG A 58 -1.14 13.95 -0.27
CA ARG A 58 -0.35 14.88 0.57
C ARG A 58 1.09 14.42 0.77
N GLY A 59 1.32 13.11 0.77
CA GLY A 59 2.66 12.53 0.78
C GLY A 59 3.39 12.59 -0.56
N GLY A 60 2.81 13.18 -1.61
CA GLY A 60 3.38 13.22 -2.95
C GLY A 60 3.42 11.85 -3.64
N ILE A 61 2.65 10.88 -3.17
CA ILE A 61 2.64 9.53 -3.69
C ILE A 61 1.55 9.41 -4.75
N LYS A 62 1.96 9.21 -6.01
CA LYS A 62 1.02 8.93 -7.10
C LYS A 62 0.54 7.49 -6.99
N ALA A 63 -0.73 7.31 -6.68
CA ALA A 63 -1.30 5.99 -6.44
C ALA A 63 -2.66 5.79 -7.11
N LYS A 64 -2.88 4.56 -7.59
CA LYS A 64 -4.19 4.05 -8.00
C LYS A 64 -4.73 3.18 -6.89
N VAL A 65 -5.66 3.69 -6.10
CA VAL A 65 -6.27 2.98 -4.98
C VAL A 65 -7.48 2.19 -5.45
N THR A 66 -7.42 0.87 -5.28
CA THR A 66 -8.55 -0.05 -5.44
C THR A 66 -9.06 -0.41 -4.06
N THR A 67 -10.32 -0.10 -3.76
CA THR A 67 -10.96 -0.45 -2.49
C THR A 67 -11.76 -1.74 -2.66
N GLU A 68 -11.59 -2.67 -1.73
CA GLU A 68 -12.33 -3.93 -1.64
C GLU A 68 -12.92 -4.05 -0.23
N TYR A 69 -14.06 -4.74 -0.12
CA TYR A 69 -14.81 -4.87 1.12
C TYR A 69 -14.96 -6.34 1.48
N LEU A 70 -14.72 -6.66 2.75
CA LEU A 70 -14.86 -8.01 3.28
C LEU A 70 -16.30 -8.30 3.71
N ASP A 71 -17.06 -7.24 4.04
CA ASP A 71 -18.44 -7.31 4.53
C ASP A 71 -18.58 -8.22 5.77
N ALA A 72 -17.63 -8.14 6.70
CA ALA A 72 -17.50 -9.03 7.86
C ALA A 72 -18.74 -9.07 8.78
N ASP A 73 -19.59 -8.04 8.75
CA ASP A 73 -20.85 -8.01 9.50
C ASP A 73 -21.88 -9.08 9.03
N TYR A 74 -21.70 -9.60 7.82
CA TYR A 74 -22.68 -10.46 7.17
C TYR A 74 -22.22 -11.90 6.97
N TRP A 75 -20.92 -12.18 7.20
CA TRP A 75 -20.32 -13.45 6.81
C TRP A 75 -19.69 -14.19 7.98
N THR A 76 -19.62 -15.50 7.84
CA THR A 76 -18.78 -16.34 8.71
C THR A 76 -17.31 -16.21 8.28
N PHE A 77 -16.38 -16.50 9.17
CA PHE A 77 -14.95 -16.51 8.85
C PHE A 77 -14.60 -17.37 7.62
N ALA A 78 -15.29 -18.50 7.45
CA ALA A 78 -15.08 -19.35 6.27
C ALA A 78 -15.47 -18.64 4.97
N SER A 79 -16.59 -17.89 4.98
CA SER A 79 -17.04 -17.10 3.84
C SER A 79 -16.11 -15.92 3.57
N GLU A 80 -15.66 -15.24 4.62
CA GLU A 80 -14.65 -14.17 4.52
C GLU A 80 -13.37 -14.66 3.86
N CYS A 81 -12.91 -15.88 4.20
CA CYS A 81 -11.75 -16.49 3.55
C CYS A 81 -11.95 -16.70 2.04
N VAL A 82 -13.15 -17.07 1.61
CA VAL A 82 -13.45 -17.20 0.17
C VAL A 82 -13.38 -15.84 -0.51
N ILE A 83 -13.97 -14.81 0.11
CA ILE A 83 -13.94 -13.44 -0.40
C ILE A 83 -12.49 -12.94 -0.46
N MET A 84 -11.71 -13.12 0.61
CA MET A 84 -10.33 -12.68 0.69
C MET A 84 -9.44 -13.32 -0.38
N ARG A 85 -9.58 -14.61 -0.64
CA ARG A 85 -8.83 -15.29 -1.73
C ARG A 85 -9.14 -14.66 -3.09
N ARG A 86 -10.39 -14.33 -3.37
CA ARG A 86 -10.78 -13.65 -4.62
C ARG A 86 -10.20 -12.23 -4.70
N ILE A 87 -10.18 -11.50 -3.58
CA ILE A 87 -9.53 -10.19 -3.49
C ILE A 87 -8.04 -10.31 -3.82
N CYS A 88 -7.35 -11.27 -3.19
CA CYS A 88 -5.92 -11.50 -3.42
C CYS A 88 -5.61 -11.94 -4.86
N GLU A 89 -6.47 -12.74 -5.48
CA GLU A 89 -6.35 -13.12 -6.89
C GLU A 89 -6.44 -11.90 -7.80
N ARG A 90 -7.46 -11.04 -7.61
CA ARG A 90 -7.57 -9.77 -8.36
C ARG A 90 -6.38 -8.84 -8.12
N ALA A 91 -5.85 -8.82 -6.90
CA ALA A 91 -4.68 -8.01 -6.54
C ALA A 91 -3.43 -8.44 -7.33
N ARG A 92 -3.21 -9.75 -7.48
CA ARG A 92 -2.11 -10.29 -8.31
C ARG A 92 -2.26 -9.88 -9.77
N GLN A 93 -3.47 -9.99 -10.33
CA GLN A 93 -3.76 -9.61 -11.72
C GLN A 93 -3.53 -8.10 -11.97
N LYS A 94 -3.76 -7.26 -10.95
CA LYS A 94 -3.57 -5.80 -11.02
C LYS A 94 -2.16 -5.35 -10.67
N ASN A 95 -1.22 -6.26 -10.43
CA ASN A 95 0.15 -5.95 -10.01
C ASN A 95 0.16 -4.99 -8.80
N THR A 96 -0.55 -5.36 -7.73
CA THR A 96 -0.60 -4.57 -6.49
C THR A 96 0.79 -4.43 -5.90
N ASP A 97 1.16 -3.22 -5.51
CA ASP A 97 2.44 -2.90 -4.89
C ASP A 97 2.36 -2.86 -3.35
N ILE A 98 1.23 -2.42 -2.80
CA ILE A 98 1.02 -2.21 -1.36
C ILE A 98 -0.40 -2.62 -1.00
N ILE A 99 -0.56 -3.25 0.17
CA ILE A 99 -1.87 -3.55 0.75
C ILE A 99 -2.07 -2.67 1.97
N ILE A 100 -3.24 -2.07 2.08
CA ILE A 100 -3.71 -1.36 3.27
C ILE A 100 -4.92 -2.11 3.80
N THR A 101 -4.99 -2.36 5.11
CA THR A 101 -6.17 -2.94 5.75
C THR A 101 -6.73 -2.02 6.82
N SER A 102 -8.04 -2.01 7.00
CA SER A 102 -8.68 -1.33 8.12
C SER A 102 -9.43 -2.31 9.00
N SER A 103 -9.21 -2.19 10.32
CA SER A 103 -9.74 -3.04 11.40
C SER A 103 -9.19 -4.47 11.44
N ASP A 104 -9.56 -5.19 12.49
CA ASP A 104 -9.02 -6.51 12.82
C ASP A 104 -9.37 -7.57 11.77
N GLU A 105 -10.63 -7.60 11.33
CA GLU A 105 -11.16 -8.64 10.44
C GLU A 105 -10.42 -8.66 9.11
N ALA A 106 -10.24 -7.48 8.46
CA ALA A 106 -9.54 -7.41 7.19
C ALA A 106 -8.08 -7.86 7.32
N PHE A 107 -7.40 -7.44 8.40
CA PHE A 107 -6.01 -7.81 8.62
C PHE A 107 -5.85 -9.30 8.90
N TYR A 108 -6.57 -9.83 9.88
CA TYR A 108 -6.40 -11.23 10.27
C TYR A 108 -6.89 -12.21 9.21
N THR A 109 -7.98 -11.88 8.51
CA THR A 109 -8.43 -12.70 7.38
C THR A 109 -7.42 -12.66 6.22
N LEU A 110 -6.79 -11.51 5.95
CA LEU A 110 -5.72 -11.41 4.97
C LEU A 110 -4.53 -12.30 5.34
N MET A 111 -4.06 -12.24 6.61
CA MET A 111 -2.94 -13.05 7.07
C MET A 111 -3.23 -14.54 7.05
N HIS A 112 -4.48 -14.94 7.30
CA HIS A 112 -4.89 -16.35 7.36
C HIS A 112 -5.23 -16.94 5.98
N CYS A 113 -5.90 -16.18 5.13
CA CYS A 113 -6.51 -16.67 3.89
C CYS A 113 -5.93 -16.06 2.61
N GLY A 114 -5.01 -15.10 2.72
CA GLY A 114 -4.42 -14.39 1.57
C GLY A 114 -3.29 -15.14 0.86
N ASP A 115 -3.08 -16.41 1.17
CA ASP A 115 -1.98 -17.24 0.67
C ASP A 115 -0.60 -16.59 0.91
N SER A 116 0.22 -16.50 -0.16
CA SER A 116 1.55 -15.89 -0.06
C SER A 116 1.57 -14.38 -0.24
N LEU A 117 0.44 -13.75 -0.65
CA LEU A 117 0.42 -12.34 -1.05
C LEU A 117 0.80 -11.39 0.11
N PRO A 118 0.20 -11.52 1.32
CA PRO A 118 0.50 -10.62 2.43
C PRO A 118 1.93 -10.76 2.96
N TYR A 119 2.63 -11.84 2.63
CA TYR A 119 4.02 -12.06 3.04
C TYR A 119 5.04 -11.53 2.03
N LYS A 120 4.58 -11.17 0.83
CA LYS A 120 5.43 -10.68 -0.28
C LYS A 120 5.34 -9.18 -0.49
N LEU A 121 4.23 -8.57 -0.10
CA LEU A 121 3.98 -7.15 -0.30
C LEU A 121 4.03 -6.41 1.04
N PRO A 122 4.39 -5.13 1.05
CA PRO A 122 4.20 -4.27 2.20
C PRO A 122 2.72 -4.22 2.59
N VAL A 123 2.43 -4.40 3.88
CA VAL A 123 1.08 -4.30 4.44
C VAL A 123 1.05 -3.20 5.48
N VAL A 124 0.16 -2.24 5.28
CA VAL A 124 -0.10 -1.17 6.24
C VAL A 124 -1.41 -1.46 6.95
N VAL A 125 -1.38 -1.51 8.27
CA VAL A 125 -2.57 -1.77 9.09
C VAL A 125 -3.06 -0.51 9.78
N SER A 126 -4.37 -0.32 9.81
CA SER A 126 -5.02 0.82 10.46
C SER A 126 -6.16 0.35 11.35
N GLY A 127 -6.16 0.83 12.60
CA GLY A 127 -7.27 0.64 13.52
C GLY A 127 -7.43 -0.79 14.07
N ILE A 128 -6.35 -1.54 14.24
CA ILE A 128 -6.40 -2.82 14.95
C ILE A 128 -6.69 -2.57 16.44
N LYS A 129 -7.75 -3.16 16.93
CA LYS A 129 -8.17 -3.07 18.34
C LYS A 129 -7.53 -4.15 19.21
N TYR A 130 -7.33 -5.33 18.64
CA TYR A 130 -6.81 -6.51 19.35
C TYR A 130 -5.51 -7.00 18.69
N PRO A 131 -4.37 -6.29 18.91
CA PRO A 131 -3.12 -6.64 18.25
C PRO A 131 -2.57 -7.96 18.77
N ASN A 132 -2.27 -8.88 17.86
CA ASN A 132 -1.51 -10.08 18.16
C ASN A 132 -0.01 -9.77 17.98
N GLU A 133 0.63 -9.29 19.05
CA GLU A 133 2.06 -8.89 19.03
C GLU A 133 2.98 -10.02 18.59
N LYS A 134 2.71 -11.27 18.99
CA LYS A 134 3.49 -12.45 18.61
C LYS A 134 3.40 -12.74 17.10
N LEU A 135 2.26 -12.47 16.48
CA LEU A 135 2.11 -12.58 15.03
C LEU A 135 2.83 -11.42 14.36
N MET A 136 2.55 -10.19 14.78
CA MET A 136 3.08 -8.97 14.15
C MET A 136 4.61 -8.90 14.22
N SER A 137 5.23 -9.32 15.30
CA SER A 137 6.70 -9.36 15.44
C SER A 137 7.41 -10.29 14.44
N LYS A 138 6.67 -11.22 13.82
CA LYS A 138 7.19 -12.13 12.79
C LYS A 138 7.00 -11.64 11.36
N LEU A 139 6.38 -10.48 11.19
CA LEU A 139 5.99 -9.93 9.89
C LEU A 139 6.75 -8.61 9.63
N PRO A 140 7.98 -8.67 9.12
CA PRO A 140 8.83 -7.50 8.92
C PRO A 140 8.29 -6.54 7.84
N ASN A 141 7.37 -7.01 7.01
CA ASN A 141 6.71 -6.25 5.95
C ASN A 141 5.38 -5.62 6.39
N VAL A 142 4.99 -5.76 7.67
CA VAL A 142 3.77 -5.18 8.23
C VAL A 142 4.13 -3.97 9.09
N CYS A 143 3.48 -2.85 8.85
CA CYS A 143 3.57 -1.64 9.66
C CYS A 143 2.19 -1.00 9.84
N GLY A 144 2.08 -0.04 10.75
CA GLY A 144 0.84 0.69 10.99
C GLY A 144 0.66 1.04 12.46
N TYR A 145 -0.58 1.28 12.86
CA TYR A 145 -0.90 1.59 14.25
C TYR A 145 -2.15 0.87 14.74
N THR A 146 -2.18 0.65 16.05
CA THR A 146 -3.29 0.03 16.77
C THR A 146 -4.16 1.09 17.43
N SER A 147 -5.46 0.85 17.50
CA SER A 147 -6.37 1.67 18.30
C SER A 147 -6.28 1.24 19.75
N LYS A 148 -5.90 2.15 20.66
CA LYS A 148 -6.09 1.88 22.09
C LYS A 148 -7.58 1.98 22.40
N ILE A 149 -8.12 0.94 23.03
CA ILE A 149 -9.44 1.00 23.65
C ILE A 149 -9.19 1.42 25.10
N ASP A 150 -9.42 2.68 25.42
CA ASP A 150 -9.49 3.12 26.80
C ASP A 150 -10.88 2.74 27.33
N PHE A 151 -10.93 1.70 28.12
CA PHE A 151 -12.14 1.41 28.92
C PHE A 151 -12.17 2.42 30.06
N ILE A 152 -13.09 3.38 29.97
CA ILE A 152 -13.45 4.29 31.06
C ILE A 152 -14.45 3.59 31.98
#